data_aca72f13e9871853091442bd2788bd53
#
_entry.id   aca72f13e9871853091442bd2788bd53
#
_cell.length_a   1.000
_cell.length_b   1.000
_cell.length_c   1.000
_cell.angle_alpha   90.00
_cell.angle_beta   90.00
_cell.angle_gamma   90.00
#
_symmetry.space_group_name_H-M   'P 1'
#
loop_
_entity.id
_entity.type
_entity.pdbx_description
1 polymer ?
#
loop_
_entity_poly.entity_id
_entity_poly.type
_entity_poly.pdbx_seq_one_letter_code
_entity_poly.pdbx_strand_id
1 'polypeptide(L)'
;WFSYTKTKIKGIGLNIFLNKKILIYGLGKSGLSAFKFLKNKSDVFLYDDYHLKIQNLNIKKSIINYKNIFKSEFDQIILSPGIDINKCKLSKFLKKNNNKIYSDLDVFYSFYKNDCITITGTNGKSTTCQLMYEILSNQKFDVKLVGNIGNPILSARNIKKRTFFVIEASSYQLEYSKIFRSKYAVILNLSPDHIERHKTLNKYVKAKFKLLKNQLKGHFAFVKHDDLLINKELKLNKFACKIIKVDTKNIDKYLKNTKNEFFLTETNQANSSFVFEISKKLNLNKVLI
;
A
#
# COMPACT_ATOMS: atom_id res chain seq x y z
N TRP A 1 22.09 -26.79 26.49
CA TRP A 1 21.32 -26.08 27.52
C TRP A 1 21.52 -24.60 27.31
N PHE A 2 20.66 -23.95 26.51
CA PHE A 2 20.49 -22.50 26.51
C PHE A 2 19.01 -22.23 26.74
N SER A 3 18.69 -21.73 27.95
CA SER A 3 17.35 -21.28 28.31
C SER A 3 17.09 -19.92 27.64
N TYR A 4 16.13 -19.88 26.74
CA TYR A 4 15.57 -18.63 26.22
C TYR A 4 14.62 -18.04 27.26
N THR A 5 15.07 -17.07 27.99
CA THR A 5 14.25 -16.24 28.87
C THR A 5 13.24 -15.44 28.04
N LYS A 6 11.96 -15.74 28.21
CA LYS A 6 10.83 -14.96 27.69
C LYS A 6 10.79 -13.60 28.35
N THR A 7 11.41 -12.60 27.77
CA THR A 7 11.17 -11.20 28.16
C THR A 7 9.84 -10.76 27.56
N LYS A 8 8.80 -10.69 28.40
CA LYS A 8 7.51 -10.06 28.07
C LYS A 8 7.73 -8.58 27.78
N ILE A 9 7.80 -8.17 26.53
CA ILE A 9 7.69 -6.77 26.12
C ILE A 9 6.19 -6.42 26.20
N LYS A 10 5.80 -5.69 27.23
CA LYS A 10 4.46 -5.09 27.36
C LYS A 10 4.21 -4.15 26.18
N GLY A 11 3.17 -4.41 25.36
CA GLY A 11 2.60 -3.43 24.43
C GLY A 11 2.70 -3.75 22.91
N ILE A 12 3.26 -4.90 22.49
CA ILE A 12 3.20 -5.34 21.09
C ILE A 12 2.12 -6.41 20.98
N GLY A 13 0.96 -6.06 20.44
CA GLY A 13 -0.06 -7.04 20.08
C GLY A 13 0.58 -8.12 19.19
N LEU A 14 0.21 -9.40 19.45
CA LEU A 14 0.70 -10.55 18.67
C LEU A 14 0.58 -10.25 17.18
N ASN A 15 1.70 -10.40 16.45
CA ASN A 15 1.69 -10.23 15.00
C ASN A 15 0.78 -11.30 14.38
N ILE A 16 -0.28 -10.84 13.71
CA ILE A 16 -1.34 -11.71 13.18
C ILE A 16 -0.88 -12.66 12.08
N PHE A 17 0.31 -12.45 11.52
CA PHE A 17 0.90 -13.29 10.46
C PHE A 17 2.04 -14.19 10.97
N LEU A 18 2.48 -14.06 12.21
CA LEU A 18 3.58 -14.87 12.75
C LEU A 18 3.06 -16.21 13.27
N ASN A 19 3.74 -17.32 12.90
CA ASN A 19 3.36 -18.69 13.28
C ASN A 19 1.92 -19.04 12.89
N LYS A 20 1.51 -18.63 11.69
CA LYS A 20 0.18 -18.84 11.13
C LYS A 20 0.20 -19.74 9.90
N LYS A 21 -0.90 -20.42 9.64
CA LYS A 21 -1.14 -21.14 8.40
C LYS A 21 -1.71 -20.19 7.38
N ILE A 22 -0.92 -19.83 6.37
CA ILE A 22 -1.21 -18.75 5.44
C ILE A 22 -1.35 -19.28 4.02
N LEU A 23 -2.44 -18.95 3.35
CA LEU A 23 -2.58 -19.12 1.91
C LEU A 23 -2.18 -17.82 1.18
N ILE A 24 -1.23 -17.91 0.27
CA ILE A 24 -0.93 -16.81 -0.68
C ILE A 24 -1.54 -17.19 -2.03
N TYR A 25 -2.47 -16.37 -2.51
CA TYR A 25 -3.15 -16.57 -3.78
C TYR A 25 -2.75 -15.50 -4.80
N GLY A 26 -2.22 -15.97 -5.93
CA GLY A 26 -1.61 -15.18 -6.98
C GLY A 26 -0.10 -15.08 -6.81
N LEU A 27 0.66 -15.67 -7.76
CA LEU A 27 2.13 -15.80 -7.67
C LEU A 27 2.87 -14.84 -8.60
N GLY A 28 2.29 -13.67 -8.84
CA GLY A 28 3.00 -12.53 -9.43
C GLY A 28 4.03 -11.92 -8.48
N LYS A 29 4.61 -10.78 -8.85
CA LYS A 29 5.68 -10.10 -8.07
C LYS A 29 5.32 -9.92 -6.59
N SER A 30 4.11 -9.45 -6.27
CA SER A 30 3.66 -9.23 -4.88
C SER A 30 3.51 -10.54 -4.10
N GLY A 31 2.87 -11.56 -4.69
CA GLY A 31 2.69 -12.85 -4.03
C GLY A 31 4.00 -13.59 -3.78
N LEU A 32 4.92 -13.60 -4.74
CA LEU A 32 6.26 -14.18 -4.56
C LEU A 32 7.09 -13.41 -3.53
N SER A 33 6.94 -12.09 -3.46
CA SER A 33 7.56 -11.27 -2.43
C SER A 33 7.01 -11.60 -1.04
N ALA A 34 5.69 -11.77 -0.91
CA ALA A 34 5.04 -12.18 0.33
C ALA A 34 5.51 -13.58 0.78
N PHE A 35 5.62 -14.52 -0.14
CA PHE A 35 6.18 -15.85 0.16
C PHE A 35 7.61 -15.77 0.68
N LYS A 36 8.51 -15.10 -0.06
CA LYS A 36 9.92 -14.95 0.36
C LYS A 36 10.05 -14.30 1.73
N PHE A 37 9.15 -13.39 2.07
CA PHE A 37 9.14 -12.71 3.35
C PHE A 37 8.62 -13.59 4.50
N LEU A 38 7.59 -14.41 4.25
CA LEU A 38 6.87 -15.17 5.29
C LEU A 38 7.34 -16.62 5.46
N LYS A 39 7.98 -17.24 4.47
CA LYS A 39 8.32 -18.68 4.46
C LYS A 39 9.08 -19.19 5.69
N ASN A 40 9.86 -18.32 6.35
CA ASN A 40 10.61 -18.66 7.56
C ASN A 40 9.93 -18.12 8.85
N LYS A 41 8.71 -17.61 8.74
CA LYS A 41 7.95 -16.98 9.84
C LYS A 41 6.61 -17.66 10.09
N SER A 42 6.14 -18.44 9.10
CA SER A 42 4.79 -19.01 9.09
C SER A 42 4.73 -20.22 8.16
N ASP A 43 3.73 -21.06 8.32
CA ASP A 43 3.44 -22.17 7.42
C ASP A 43 2.70 -21.65 6.18
N VAL A 44 3.40 -21.54 5.05
CA VAL A 44 2.92 -20.83 3.87
C VAL A 44 2.60 -21.75 2.72
N PHE A 45 1.36 -21.68 2.25
CA PHE A 45 0.84 -22.40 1.09
C PHE A 45 0.63 -21.44 -0.07
N LEU A 46 0.91 -21.89 -1.28
CA LEU A 46 0.89 -21.12 -2.51
C LEU A 46 -0.13 -21.68 -3.49
N TYR A 47 -0.93 -20.79 -4.08
CA TYR A 47 -1.85 -21.16 -5.15
C TYR A 47 -1.93 -20.06 -6.21
N ASP A 48 -2.08 -20.48 -7.48
CA ASP A 48 -2.33 -19.60 -8.62
C ASP A 48 -3.23 -20.33 -9.64
N ASP A 49 -4.13 -19.62 -10.29
CA ASP A 49 -5.06 -20.17 -11.29
C ASP A 49 -4.37 -20.61 -12.57
N TYR A 50 -3.28 -19.94 -12.90
CA TYR A 50 -2.52 -20.13 -14.12
C TYR A 50 -1.21 -20.84 -13.80
N HIS A 51 -1.20 -22.12 -13.52
CA HIS A 51 0.00 -22.89 -13.21
C HIS A 51 1.28 -22.29 -13.80
N LEU A 52 1.82 -21.27 -13.14
CA LEU A 52 3.08 -20.68 -13.55
C LEU A 52 4.07 -21.84 -13.63
N LYS A 53 4.83 -21.94 -14.73
CA LYS A 53 5.96 -22.86 -14.86
C LYS A 53 6.99 -22.46 -13.80
N ILE A 54 6.74 -22.88 -12.56
CA ILE A 54 7.59 -22.55 -11.42
C ILE A 54 8.80 -23.47 -11.53
N GLN A 55 9.86 -22.98 -12.15
CA GLN A 55 11.12 -23.69 -12.30
C GLN A 55 11.88 -23.82 -10.97
N ASN A 56 11.52 -23.05 -9.95
CA ASN A 56 12.22 -23.02 -8.67
C ASN A 56 11.71 -24.13 -7.74
N LEU A 57 12.55 -25.14 -7.50
CA LEU A 57 12.28 -26.29 -6.63
C LEU A 57 11.86 -25.90 -5.20
N ASN A 58 12.40 -24.82 -4.66
CA ASN A 58 12.10 -24.35 -3.30
C ASN A 58 10.66 -23.83 -3.13
N ILE A 59 9.98 -23.50 -4.21
CA ILE A 59 8.59 -23.03 -4.20
C ILE A 59 7.63 -24.22 -4.36
N LYS A 60 8.02 -25.26 -5.11
CA LYS A 60 7.17 -26.43 -5.39
C LYS A 60 6.63 -27.10 -4.13
N LYS A 61 7.42 -27.20 -3.07
CA LYS A 61 7.01 -27.83 -1.79
C LYS A 61 5.88 -27.08 -1.07
N SER A 62 5.72 -25.80 -1.33
CA SER A 62 4.67 -24.95 -0.73
C SER A 62 3.41 -24.86 -1.58
N ILE A 63 3.41 -25.39 -2.82
CA ILE A 63 2.24 -25.32 -3.69
C ILE A 63 1.17 -26.29 -3.19
N ILE A 64 -0.03 -25.75 -2.99
CA ILE A 64 -1.21 -26.55 -2.64
C ILE A 64 -2.13 -26.69 -3.87
N ASN A 65 -2.68 -27.87 -4.07
CA ASN A 65 -3.64 -28.09 -5.15
C ASN A 65 -5.05 -27.58 -4.79
N TYR A 66 -5.86 -27.31 -5.80
CA TYR A 66 -7.21 -26.77 -5.67
C TYR A 66 -8.08 -27.55 -4.68
N LYS A 67 -8.12 -28.89 -4.78
CA LYS A 67 -8.97 -29.74 -3.92
C LYS A 67 -8.56 -29.65 -2.45
N ASN A 68 -7.28 -29.57 -2.17
CA ASN A 68 -6.75 -29.50 -0.81
C ASN A 68 -7.01 -28.14 -0.14
N ILE A 69 -7.17 -27.05 -0.91
CA ILE A 69 -7.53 -25.75 -0.35
C ILE A 69 -8.87 -25.82 0.38
N PHE A 70 -9.88 -26.49 -0.21
CA PHE A 70 -11.21 -26.61 0.40
C PHE A 70 -11.24 -27.54 1.62
N LYS A 71 -10.25 -28.42 1.75
CA LYS A 71 -10.10 -29.32 2.91
C LYS A 71 -9.22 -28.72 4.01
N SER A 72 -8.59 -27.60 3.75
CA SER A 72 -7.65 -26.94 4.67
C SER A 72 -8.28 -25.73 5.33
N GLU A 73 -7.95 -25.52 6.60
CA GLU A 73 -8.22 -24.28 7.30
C GLU A 73 -6.97 -23.41 7.26
N PHE A 74 -7.14 -22.15 6.90
CA PHE A 74 -6.10 -21.12 6.92
C PHE A 74 -6.47 -20.05 7.94
N ASP A 75 -5.47 -19.59 8.68
CA ASP A 75 -5.63 -18.45 9.59
C ASP A 75 -5.77 -17.15 8.80
N GLN A 76 -4.94 -16.99 7.75
CA GLN A 76 -4.88 -15.79 6.93
C GLN A 76 -4.78 -16.16 5.43
N ILE A 77 -5.30 -15.28 4.59
CA ILE A 77 -5.20 -15.38 3.13
C ILE A 77 -4.61 -14.07 2.62
N ILE A 78 -3.45 -14.15 1.96
CA ILE A 78 -2.84 -13.00 1.32
C ILE A 78 -3.21 -13.05 -0.16
N LEU A 79 -3.92 -12.01 -0.60
CA LEU A 79 -4.41 -11.93 -1.96
C LEU A 79 -3.55 -10.96 -2.77
N SER A 80 -2.94 -11.46 -3.86
CA SER A 80 -2.22 -10.60 -4.80
C SER A 80 -3.17 -9.61 -5.48
N PRO A 81 -2.75 -8.37 -5.76
CA PRO A 81 -3.62 -7.32 -6.32
C PRO A 81 -4.32 -7.71 -7.62
N GLY A 82 -3.67 -8.53 -8.46
CA GLY A 82 -4.22 -8.98 -9.74
C GLY A 82 -5.38 -9.98 -9.63
N ILE A 83 -5.63 -10.56 -8.45
CA ILE A 83 -6.70 -11.56 -8.28
C ILE A 83 -8.06 -10.89 -8.08
N ASP A 84 -9.01 -11.16 -8.97
CA ASP A 84 -10.41 -10.76 -8.82
C ASP A 84 -11.21 -11.83 -8.09
N ILE A 85 -11.62 -11.56 -6.86
CA ILE A 85 -12.42 -12.50 -6.04
C ILE A 85 -13.69 -12.95 -6.77
N ASN A 86 -14.26 -12.14 -7.65
CA ASN A 86 -15.49 -12.47 -8.34
C ASN A 86 -15.29 -13.38 -9.56
N LYS A 87 -14.06 -13.42 -10.13
CA LYS A 87 -13.76 -14.11 -11.38
C LYS A 87 -12.79 -15.29 -11.22
N CYS A 88 -12.10 -15.41 -10.09
CA CYS A 88 -11.10 -16.43 -9.85
C CYS A 88 -11.68 -17.80 -9.51
N LYS A 89 -10.91 -18.87 -9.69
CA LYS A 89 -11.32 -20.26 -9.38
C LYS A 89 -11.71 -20.44 -7.91
N LEU A 90 -11.08 -19.73 -6.99
CA LEU A 90 -11.39 -19.80 -5.56
C LEU A 90 -12.48 -18.82 -5.09
N SER A 91 -13.27 -18.23 -5.99
CA SER A 91 -14.27 -17.20 -5.65
C SER A 91 -15.17 -17.59 -4.47
N LYS A 92 -15.76 -18.80 -4.47
CA LYS A 92 -16.64 -19.28 -3.39
C LYS A 92 -15.88 -19.39 -2.06
N PHE A 93 -14.66 -19.94 -2.09
CA PHE A 93 -13.79 -20.07 -0.91
C PHE A 93 -13.41 -18.72 -0.32
N LEU A 94 -12.99 -17.77 -1.15
CA LEU A 94 -12.59 -16.42 -0.73
C LEU A 94 -13.76 -15.63 -0.15
N LYS A 95 -14.96 -15.72 -0.75
CA LYS A 95 -16.17 -15.06 -0.22
C LYS A 95 -16.53 -15.57 1.18
N LYS A 96 -16.45 -16.90 1.41
CA LYS A 96 -16.68 -17.50 2.72
C LYS A 96 -15.63 -17.08 3.75
N ASN A 97 -14.38 -16.86 3.34
CA ASN A 97 -13.26 -16.50 4.19
C ASN A 97 -12.85 -15.01 4.08
N ASN A 98 -13.78 -14.13 3.69
CA ASN A 98 -13.46 -12.72 3.43
C ASN A 98 -12.84 -11.99 4.64
N ASN A 99 -13.22 -12.36 5.86
CA ASN A 99 -12.65 -11.82 7.09
C ASN A 99 -11.15 -12.18 7.28
N LYS A 100 -10.65 -13.23 6.62
CA LYS A 100 -9.25 -13.69 6.68
C LYS A 100 -8.37 -13.14 5.55
N ILE A 101 -8.94 -12.36 4.60
CA ILE A 101 -8.21 -11.84 3.44
C ILE A 101 -7.51 -10.54 3.81
N TYR A 102 -6.24 -10.43 3.41
CA TYR A 102 -5.36 -9.29 3.62
C TYR A 102 -4.53 -8.99 2.37
N SER A 103 -4.00 -7.77 2.28
CA SER A 103 -3.05 -7.35 1.25
C SER A 103 -1.60 -7.47 1.74
N ASP A 104 -0.65 -7.32 0.82
CA ASP A 104 0.78 -7.21 1.12
C ASP A 104 1.11 -5.98 2.02
N LEU A 105 0.31 -4.91 1.90
CA LEU A 105 0.40 -3.73 2.78
C LEU A 105 0.12 -4.09 4.25
N ASP A 106 -0.87 -4.96 4.49
CA ASP A 106 -1.21 -5.41 5.85
C ASP A 106 -0.09 -6.27 6.44
N VAL A 107 0.47 -7.17 5.63
CA VAL A 107 1.64 -7.97 6.04
C VAL A 107 2.79 -7.04 6.41
N PHE A 108 3.15 -6.10 5.53
CA PHE A 108 4.19 -5.12 5.82
C PHE A 108 3.94 -4.40 7.15
N TYR A 109 2.76 -3.81 7.31
CA TYR A 109 2.41 -3.04 8.49
C TYR A 109 2.39 -3.86 9.79
N SER A 110 2.15 -5.16 9.72
CA SER A 110 2.18 -6.03 10.90
C SER A 110 3.60 -6.21 11.46
N PHE A 111 4.62 -6.18 10.59
CA PHE A 111 6.03 -6.32 10.98
C PHE A 111 6.75 -4.99 11.16
N TYR A 112 6.36 -3.96 10.40
CA TYR A 112 7.03 -2.66 10.37
C TYR A 112 6.05 -1.53 10.63
N LYS A 113 6.34 -0.70 11.64
CA LYS A 113 5.54 0.48 12.01
C LYS A 113 6.24 1.78 11.62
N ASN A 114 7.09 1.71 10.61
CA ASN A 114 7.83 2.85 10.09
C ASN A 114 6.91 3.93 9.54
N ASP A 115 7.34 5.19 9.68
CA ASP A 115 6.65 6.30 9.05
C ASP A 115 6.66 6.14 7.53
N CYS A 116 5.53 6.40 6.91
CA CYS A 116 5.38 6.31 5.46
C CYS A 116 4.46 7.39 4.90
N ILE A 117 4.77 7.79 3.67
CA ILE A 117 3.87 8.49 2.76
C ILE A 117 3.29 7.43 1.82
N THR A 118 1.97 7.29 1.79
CA THR A 118 1.32 6.37 0.85
C THR A 118 0.48 7.16 -0.13
N ILE A 119 0.79 7.01 -1.41
CA ILE A 119 0.22 7.78 -2.50
C ILE A 119 -0.69 6.88 -3.34
N THR A 120 -1.94 7.31 -3.49
CA THR A 120 -2.92 6.71 -4.39
C THR A 120 -3.61 7.80 -5.21
N GLY A 121 -4.36 7.42 -6.20
CA GLY A 121 -5.07 8.30 -7.12
C GLY A 121 -5.37 7.56 -8.42
N THR A 122 -6.08 8.19 -9.33
CA THR A 122 -6.23 7.64 -10.68
C THR A 122 -4.94 7.87 -11.46
N ASN A 123 -4.48 9.11 -11.55
CA ASN A 123 -3.29 9.51 -12.30
C ASN A 123 -2.23 10.16 -11.38
N GLY A 124 -0.97 10.22 -11.84
CA GLY A 124 0.12 10.94 -11.19
C GLY A 124 0.82 10.21 -10.05
N LYS A 125 0.38 9.03 -9.65
CA LYS A 125 0.93 8.26 -8.51
C LYS A 125 2.43 8.06 -8.60
N SER A 126 2.90 7.45 -9.68
CA SER A 126 4.31 7.10 -9.86
C SER A 126 5.21 8.33 -9.88
N THR A 127 4.79 9.37 -10.59
CA THR A 127 5.50 10.65 -10.65
C THR A 127 5.62 11.28 -9.26
N THR A 128 4.51 11.36 -8.52
CA THR A 128 4.52 11.95 -7.16
C THR A 128 5.36 11.12 -6.19
N CYS A 129 5.31 9.79 -6.29
CA CYS A 129 6.16 8.90 -5.49
C CYS A 129 7.64 9.11 -5.78
N GLN A 130 8.01 9.22 -7.07
CA GLN A 130 9.39 9.44 -7.48
C GLN A 130 9.91 10.79 -6.98
N LEU A 131 9.16 11.88 -7.18
CA LEU A 131 9.51 13.21 -6.69
C LEU A 131 9.71 13.22 -5.17
N MET A 132 8.79 12.62 -4.42
CA MET A 132 8.93 12.52 -2.96
C MET A 132 10.14 11.71 -2.52
N TYR A 133 10.43 10.62 -3.22
CA TYR A 133 11.61 9.79 -2.96
C TYR A 133 12.90 10.57 -3.18
N GLU A 134 13.01 11.29 -4.30
CA GLU A 134 14.19 12.09 -4.64
C GLU A 134 14.44 13.22 -3.63
N ILE A 135 13.39 13.97 -3.28
CA ILE A 135 13.49 15.04 -2.29
C ILE A 135 13.96 14.51 -0.93
N LEU A 136 13.37 13.42 -0.45
CA LEU A 136 13.76 12.81 0.82
C LEU A 136 15.20 12.27 0.76
N SER A 137 15.59 11.66 -0.36
CA SER A 137 16.96 11.17 -0.58
C SER A 137 17.99 12.31 -0.59
N ASN A 138 17.68 13.42 -1.28
CA ASN A 138 18.54 14.61 -1.32
C ASN A 138 18.71 15.23 0.07
N GLN A 139 17.71 15.11 0.92
CA GLN A 139 17.76 15.55 2.32
C GLN A 139 18.30 14.49 3.27
N LYS A 140 18.98 13.46 2.76
CA LYS A 140 19.69 12.42 3.54
C LYS A 140 18.79 11.52 4.40
N PHE A 141 17.52 11.41 4.07
CA PHE A 141 16.67 10.40 4.72
C PHE A 141 17.07 8.98 4.26
N ASP A 142 17.04 8.02 5.18
CA ASP A 142 17.04 6.60 4.82
C ASP A 142 15.64 6.26 4.27
N VAL A 143 15.43 6.48 2.97
CA VAL A 143 14.13 6.35 2.31
C VAL A 143 14.09 5.17 1.35
N LYS A 144 12.92 4.53 1.23
CA LYS A 144 12.67 3.45 0.28
C LYS A 144 11.41 3.71 -0.53
N LEU A 145 11.54 3.62 -1.86
CA LEU A 145 10.42 3.65 -2.79
C LEU A 145 9.95 2.23 -3.08
N VAL A 146 8.70 1.93 -2.75
CA VAL A 146 8.13 0.58 -2.83
C VAL A 146 6.64 0.58 -3.18
N GLY A 147 6.10 -0.57 -3.50
CA GLY A 147 4.67 -0.77 -3.71
C GLY A 147 4.33 -1.17 -5.13
N ASN A 148 3.38 -0.48 -5.75
CA ASN A 148 2.95 -0.75 -7.13
C ASN A 148 4.01 -0.30 -8.16
N ILE A 149 4.84 0.69 -7.82
CA ILE A 149 6.05 1.09 -8.55
C ILE A 149 7.30 0.62 -7.80
N GLY A 150 8.39 0.45 -8.51
CA GLY A 150 9.66 -0.01 -7.94
C GLY A 150 9.59 -1.47 -7.52
N ASN A 151 10.00 -1.73 -6.30
CA ASN A 151 9.99 -3.08 -5.74
C ASN A 151 8.72 -3.35 -4.92
N PRO A 152 8.18 -4.58 -4.93
CA PRO A 152 7.11 -4.97 -4.02
C PRO A 152 7.48 -4.63 -2.57
N ILE A 153 6.52 -4.13 -1.79
CA ILE A 153 6.78 -3.62 -0.43
C ILE A 153 7.47 -4.65 0.49
N LEU A 154 7.14 -5.94 0.36
CA LEU A 154 7.72 -7.02 1.15
C LEU A 154 9.11 -7.48 0.66
N SER A 155 9.60 -6.94 -0.46
CA SER A 155 10.97 -7.18 -0.92
C SER A 155 11.99 -6.20 -0.35
N ALA A 156 11.55 -5.16 0.35
CA ALA A 156 12.42 -4.19 0.98
C ALA A 156 13.42 -4.86 1.93
N ARG A 157 14.69 -4.43 1.88
CA ARG A 157 15.80 -4.96 2.68
C ARG A 157 16.42 -3.84 3.51
N ASN A 158 17.19 -4.21 4.52
CA ASN A 158 17.94 -3.27 5.37
C ASN A 158 17.03 -2.19 5.98
N ILE A 159 15.88 -2.62 6.50
CA ILE A 159 14.91 -1.73 7.14
C ILE A 159 15.38 -1.43 8.55
N LYS A 160 15.69 -0.16 8.82
CA LYS A 160 16.02 0.35 10.14
C LYS A 160 14.80 1.00 10.80
N LYS A 161 14.86 1.27 12.08
CA LYS A 161 13.77 1.97 12.81
C LYS A 161 13.46 3.36 12.22
N ARG A 162 14.44 4.03 11.62
CA ARG A 162 14.29 5.36 11.00
C ARG A 162 14.02 5.31 9.50
N THR A 163 14.03 4.13 8.88
CA THR A 163 13.74 4.02 7.44
C THR A 163 12.37 4.59 7.16
N PHE A 164 12.29 5.53 6.23
CA PHE A 164 11.07 6.14 5.77
C PHE A 164 10.60 5.47 4.48
N PHE A 165 9.31 5.34 4.28
CA PHE A 165 8.79 4.70 3.08
C PHE A 165 7.95 5.66 2.25
N VAL A 166 8.19 5.68 0.95
CA VAL A 166 7.30 6.23 -0.06
C VAL A 166 6.64 5.05 -0.76
N ILE A 167 5.34 4.93 -0.63
CA ILE A 167 4.57 3.75 -1.07
C ILE A 167 3.57 4.16 -2.14
N GLU A 168 3.70 3.60 -3.34
CA GLU A 168 2.62 3.65 -4.30
C GLU A 168 1.60 2.56 -3.99
N ALA A 169 0.34 2.93 -3.75
CA ALA A 169 -0.73 1.98 -3.49
C ALA A 169 -1.82 2.01 -4.57
N SER A 170 -2.07 0.85 -5.18
CA SER A 170 -3.19 0.66 -6.10
C SER A 170 -4.52 0.52 -5.37
N SER A 171 -5.63 0.77 -6.07
CA SER A 171 -6.98 0.51 -5.52
C SER A 171 -7.19 -0.97 -5.16
N TYR A 172 -6.54 -1.89 -5.87
CA TYR A 172 -6.62 -3.33 -5.62
C TYR A 172 -5.94 -3.74 -4.30
N GLN A 173 -4.76 -3.18 -3.99
CA GLN A 173 -4.10 -3.40 -2.71
C GLN A 173 -4.93 -2.84 -1.56
N LEU A 174 -5.45 -1.62 -1.71
CA LEU A 174 -6.25 -0.95 -0.70
C LEU A 174 -7.61 -1.62 -0.50
N GLU A 175 -8.20 -2.23 -1.54
CA GLU A 175 -9.47 -2.96 -1.45
C GLU A 175 -9.45 -4.07 -0.38
N TYR A 176 -8.34 -4.78 -0.25
CA TYR A 176 -8.19 -5.87 0.72
C TYR A 176 -7.41 -5.48 1.97
N SER A 177 -6.91 -4.25 2.04
CA SER A 177 -6.21 -3.75 3.22
C SER A 177 -7.18 -3.51 4.38
N LYS A 178 -6.82 -4.01 5.57
CA LYS A 178 -7.62 -3.93 6.80
C LYS A 178 -6.90 -3.23 7.95
N ILE A 179 -5.60 -3.48 8.09
CA ILE A 179 -4.84 -3.01 9.25
C ILE A 179 -3.75 -2.00 8.88
N PHE A 180 -3.41 -1.89 7.59
CA PHE A 180 -2.39 -0.96 7.12
C PHE A 180 -2.76 0.48 7.46
N ARG A 181 -1.78 1.22 7.99
CA ARG A 181 -1.94 2.64 8.35
C ARG A 181 -0.74 3.42 7.85
N SER A 182 -1.02 4.43 7.06
CA SER A 182 -0.02 5.39 6.61
C SER A 182 -0.08 6.65 7.46
N LYS A 183 1.06 7.15 7.92
CA LYS A 183 1.10 8.41 8.68
C LYS A 183 0.72 9.58 7.79
N TYR A 184 1.18 9.57 6.55
CA TYR A 184 0.87 10.57 5.52
C TYR A 184 0.19 9.87 4.34
N ALA A 185 -1.12 9.99 4.24
CA ALA A 185 -1.92 9.45 3.14
C ALA A 185 -2.12 10.50 2.06
N VAL A 186 -2.10 10.12 0.80
CA VAL A 186 -2.29 11.03 -0.34
C VAL A 186 -3.29 10.43 -1.31
N ILE A 187 -4.35 11.19 -1.63
CA ILE A 187 -5.25 10.90 -2.75
C ILE A 187 -5.15 12.04 -3.75
N LEU A 188 -4.43 11.81 -4.86
CA LEU A 188 -4.11 12.85 -5.83
C LEU A 188 -5.34 13.35 -6.60
N ASN A 189 -6.12 12.42 -7.12
CA ASN A 189 -7.32 12.68 -7.92
C ASN A 189 -8.14 11.39 -8.04
N LEU A 190 -9.41 11.55 -8.39
CA LEU A 190 -10.32 10.44 -8.66
C LEU A 190 -11.10 10.69 -9.94
N SER A 191 -11.02 9.77 -10.88
CA SER A 191 -11.84 9.69 -12.09
C SER A 191 -12.19 8.24 -12.37
N PRO A 192 -13.21 7.93 -13.19
CA PRO A 192 -13.57 6.57 -13.53
C PRO A 192 -12.38 5.80 -14.07
N ASP A 193 -12.05 4.68 -13.40
CA ASP A 193 -10.96 3.79 -13.77
C ASP A 193 -11.22 2.40 -13.16
N HIS A 194 -10.74 1.33 -13.79
CA HIS A 194 -10.84 -0.03 -13.29
C HIS A 194 -12.28 -0.47 -12.92
N ILE A 195 -13.31 0.05 -13.64
CA ILE A 195 -14.72 -0.24 -13.35
C ILE A 195 -15.06 -1.71 -13.61
N GLU A 196 -14.39 -2.33 -14.58
CA GLU A 196 -14.52 -3.78 -14.86
C GLU A 196 -14.18 -4.64 -13.64
N ARG A 197 -13.25 -4.16 -12.79
CA ARG A 197 -12.79 -4.83 -11.55
C ARG A 197 -13.66 -4.45 -10.35
N HIS A 198 -13.83 -3.16 -10.09
CA HIS A 198 -14.56 -2.65 -8.93
C HIS A 198 -16.09 -2.69 -9.09
N LYS A 199 -16.60 -2.93 -10.30
CA LYS A 199 -18.03 -2.97 -10.70
C LYS A 199 -18.72 -1.61 -10.70
N THR A 200 -18.35 -0.68 -9.82
CA THR A 200 -18.92 0.66 -9.76
C THR A 200 -17.86 1.69 -9.36
N LEU A 201 -18.02 2.93 -9.84
CA LEU A 201 -17.19 4.05 -9.44
C LEU A 201 -17.15 4.23 -7.92
N ASN A 202 -18.29 4.05 -7.26
CA ASN A 202 -18.39 4.17 -5.80
C ASN A 202 -17.51 3.13 -5.07
N LYS A 203 -17.47 1.88 -5.53
CA LYS A 203 -16.59 0.85 -4.96
C LYS A 203 -15.11 1.18 -5.18
N TYR A 204 -14.74 1.69 -6.36
CA TYR A 204 -13.39 2.15 -6.65
C TYR A 204 -12.95 3.28 -5.72
N VAL A 205 -13.79 4.31 -5.57
CA VAL A 205 -13.55 5.43 -4.65
C VAL A 205 -13.41 4.94 -3.21
N LYS A 206 -14.35 4.11 -2.74
CA LYS A 206 -14.30 3.53 -1.39
C LYS A 206 -13.06 2.68 -1.14
N ALA A 207 -12.57 1.95 -2.16
CA ALA A 207 -11.33 1.18 -2.04
C ALA A 207 -10.13 2.11 -1.73
N LYS A 208 -9.98 3.22 -2.44
CA LYS A 208 -8.91 4.20 -2.17
C LYS A 208 -9.07 4.91 -0.83
N PHE A 209 -10.28 5.24 -0.44
CA PHE A 209 -10.58 5.88 0.84
C PHE A 209 -10.34 4.98 2.07
N LYS A 210 -10.16 3.66 1.90
CA LYS A 210 -9.68 2.81 3.00
C LYS A 210 -8.35 3.28 3.56
N LEU A 211 -7.50 3.89 2.73
CA LEU A 211 -6.24 4.47 3.16
C LEU A 211 -6.45 5.52 4.27
N LEU A 212 -7.47 6.37 4.14
CA LEU A 212 -7.82 7.38 5.15
C LEU A 212 -8.59 6.78 6.34
N LYS A 213 -9.49 5.81 6.07
CA LYS A 213 -10.31 5.18 7.12
C LYS A 213 -9.47 4.47 8.18
N ASN A 214 -8.32 3.95 7.80
CA ASN A 214 -7.42 3.25 8.71
C ASN A 214 -6.48 4.19 9.49
N GLN A 215 -6.42 5.48 9.16
CA GLN A 215 -5.58 6.46 9.84
C GLN A 215 -6.07 6.78 11.26
N LEU A 216 -5.15 7.24 12.11
CA LEU A 216 -5.41 7.61 13.49
C LEU A 216 -5.36 9.12 13.69
N LYS A 217 -5.80 9.59 14.86
CA LYS A 217 -5.54 10.96 15.34
C LYS A 217 -4.03 11.22 15.31
N GLY A 218 -3.63 12.38 14.77
CA GLY A 218 -2.23 12.74 14.56
C GLY A 218 -1.64 12.31 13.21
N HIS A 219 -2.35 11.53 12.42
CA HIS A 219 -2.02 11.27 11.01
C HIS A 219 -2.56 12.39 10.11
N PHE A 220 -2.05 12.46 8.87
CA PHE A 220 -2.38 13.49 7.91
C PHE A 220 -2.81 12.85 6.58
N ALA A 221 -3.87 13.41 5.99
CA ALA A 221 -4.33 13.03 4.66
C ALA A 221 -4.32 14.25 3.74
N PHE A 222 -3.58 14.17 2.64
CA PHE A 222 -3.51 15.18 1.61
C PHE A 222 -4.43 14.78 0.47
N VAL A 223 -5.34 15.67 0.10
CA VAL A 223 -6.35 15.39 -0.91
C VAL A 223 -6.55 16.60 -1.82
N LYS A 224 -6.87 16.39 -3.09
CA LYS A 224 -7.13 17.48 -4.03
C LYS A 224 -8.33 18.32 -3.59
N HIS A 225 -8.17 19.64 -3.56
CA HIS A 225 -9.17 20.57 -3.04
C HIS A 225 -10.47 20.56 -3.84
N ASP A 226 -10.38 20.57 -5.17
CA ASP A 226 -11.50 20.75 -6.10
C ASP A 226 -11.99 19.44 -6.77
N ASP A 227 -11.58 18.27 -6.28
CA ASP A 227 -12.08 16.99 -6.78
C ASP A 227 -13.45 16.66 -6.20
N LEU A 228 -14.46 16.53 -7.08
CA LEU A 228 -15.86 16.30 -6.68
C LEU A 228 -16.08 14.97 -5.97
N LEU A 229 -15.42 13.89 -6.41
CA LEU A 229 -15.55 12.56 -5.80
C LEU A 229 -14.91 12.53 -4.42
N ILE A 230 -13.73 13.15 -4.27
CA ILE A 230 -13.07 13.30 -2.99
C ILE A 230 -13.95 14.10 -2.02
N ASN A 231 -14.43 15.26 -2.45
CA ASN A 231 -15.25 16.13 -1.61
C ASN A 231 -16.57 15.46 -1.19
N LYS A 232 -17.19 14.65 -2.09
CA LYS A 232 -18.37 13.85 -1.77
C LYS A 232 -18.07 12.83 -0.64
N GLU A 233 -16.97 12.06 -0.75
CA GLU A 233 -16.61 11.08 0.28
C GLU A 233 -16.23 11.73 1.62
N LEU A 234 -15.58 12.91 1.60
CA LEU A 234 -15.25 13.65 2.81
C LEU A 234 -16.51 14.17 3.54
N LYS A 235 -17.56 14.53 2.79
CA LYS A 235 -18.86 14.92 3.38
C LYS A 235 -19.61 13.74 3.99
N LEU A 236 -19.52 12.58 3.37
CA LEU A 236 -20.26 11.37 3.79
C LEU A 236 -19.61 10.61 4.96
N ASN A 237 -18.33 10.84 5.24
CA ASN A 237 -17.58 10.07 6.22
C ASN A 237 -16.79 10.97 7.18
N LYS A 238 -16.65 10.54 8.43
CA LYS A 238 -15.73 11.14 9.41
C LYS A 238 -14.41 10.38 9.40
N PHE A 239 -13.30 11.10 9.45
CA PHE A 239 -11.94 10.55 9.48
C PHE A 239 -11.23 11.01 10.76
N ALA A 240 -10.45 10.12 11.37
CA ALA A 240 -9.68 10.44 12.58
C ALA A 240 -8.46 11.33 12.29
N CYS A 241 -7.92 11.26 11.07
CA CYS A 241 -6.76 12.03 10.62
C CYS A 241 -7.11 13.50 10.33
N LYS A 242 -6.07 14.35 10.29
CA LYS A 242 -6.19 15.72 9.83
C LYS A 242 -6.20 15.77 8.29
N ILE A 243 -7.29 16.24 7.70
CA ILE A 243 -7.41 16.45 6.25
C ILE A 243 -6.74 17.76 5.86
N ILE A 244 -5.86 17.72 4.87
CA ILE A 244 -5.20 18.87 4.24
C ILE A 244 -5.64 18.88 2.78
N LYS A 245 -6.40 19.91 2.40
CA LYS A 245 -6.82 20.11 1.01
C LYS A 245 -5.72 20.84 0.25
N VAL A 246 -5.23 20.21 -0.81
CA VAL A 246 -4.15 20.72 -1.65
C VAL A 246 -4.75 21.48 -2.83
N ASP A 247 -4.44 22.77 -2.94
CA ASP A 247 -4.75 23.57 -4.11
C ASP A 247 -3.70 23.29 -5.19
N THR A 248 -4.14 22.74 -6.30
CA THR A 248 -3.27 22.34 -7.42
C THR A 248 -3.22 23.40 -8.53
N LYS A 249 -3.94 24.53 -8.40
CA LYS A 249 -4.00 25.58 -9.41
C LYS A 249 -3.03 26.74 -9.17
N ASN A 250 -2.59 26.93 -7.93
CA ASN A 250 -1.73 28.06 -7.51
C ASN A 250 -0.28 27.62 -7.28
N ILE A 251 0.28 26.84 -8.22
CA ILE A 251 1.65 26.31 -8.09
C ILE A 251 2.73 27.36 -8.36
N ASP A 252 2.40 28.45 -9.08
CA ASP A 252 3.35 29.50 -9.45
C ASP A 252 4.08 30.11 -8.25
N LYS A 253 3.43 30.12 -7.09
CA LYS A 253 4.07 30.54 -5.82
C LYS A 253 5.26 29.65 -5.41
N TYR A 254 5.35 28.41 -5.92
CA TYR A 254 6.42 27.47 -5.62
C TYR A 254 7.41 27.29 -6.77
N LEU A 255 6.95 27.43 -8.01
CA LEU A 255 7.73 27.21 -9.24
C LEU A 255 8.15 28.51 -9.93
N LYS A 256 8.26 29.61 -9.19
CA LYS A 256 8.74 30.88 -9.74
C LYS A 256 10.07 30.68 -10.46
N ASN A 257 10.09 31.03 -11.76
CA ASN A 257 11.27 30.99 -12.63
C ASN A 257 11.81 29.61 -13.00
N THR A 258 11.07 28.50 -12.84
CA THR A 258 11.51 27.24 -13.39
C THR A 258 11.41 27.24 -14.92
N LYS A 259 12.52 26.89 -15.59
CA LYS A 259 12.56 26.67 -17.04
C LYS A 259 12.44 25.18 -17.39
N ASN A 260 12.25 24.31 -16.40
CA ASN A 260 12.17 22.87 -16.63
C ASN A 260 10.80 22.51 -17.21
N GLU A 261 10.77 22.05 -18.46
CA GLU A 261 9.58 21.66 -19.21
C GLU A 261 8.73 20.61 -18.50
N PHE A 262 9.33 19.76 -17.65
CA PHE A 262 8.60 18.79 -16.84
C PHE A 262 7.49 19.46 -15.99
N PHE A 263 7.74 20.67 -15.44
CA PHE A 263 6.80 21.38 -14.60
C PHE A 263 5.78 22.26 -15.39
N LEU A 264 5.88 22.27 -16.72
CA LEU A 264 4.96 23.07 -17.56
C LEU A 264 3.60 22.39 -17.76
N THR A 265 3.48 21.09 -17.56
CA THR A 265 2.21 20.38 -17.70
C THR A 265 1.33 20.51 -16.45
N GLU A 266 0.02 20.71 -16.61
CA GLU A 266 -0.93 20.79 -15.49
C GLU A 266 -0.86 19.58 -14.54
N THR A 267 -0.66 18.38 -15.11
CA THR A 267 -0.55 17.16 -14.32
C THR A 267 0.68 17.18 -13.41
N ASN A 268 1.83 17.59 -13.92
CA ASN A 268 3.06 17.64 -13.13
C ASN A 268 3.03 18.79 -12.14
N GLN A 269 2.40 19.90 -12.49
CA GLN A 269 2.12 21.00 -11.56
C GLN A 269 1.25 20.55 -10.39
N ALA A 270 0.16 19.82 -10.68
CA ALA A 270 -0.69 19.25 -9.65
C ALA A 270 0.07 18.26 -8.75
N ASN A 271 0.87 17.37 -9.33
CA ASN A 271 1.71 16.42 -8.56
C ASN A 271 2.69 17.16 -7.65
N SER A 272 3.35 18.20 -8.16
CA SER A 272 4.31 19.03 -7.42
C SER A 272 3.65 19.78 -6.27
N SER A 273 2.40 20.26 -6.43
CA SER A 273 1.65 20.90 -5.35
C SER A 273 1.49 19.96 -4.14
N PHE A 274 1.21 18.68 -4.37
CA PHE A 274 1.17 17.68 -3.30
C PHE A 274 2.54 17.51 -2.64
N VAL A 275 3.59 17.39 -3.46
CA VAL A 275 4.96 17.24 -2.97
C VAL A 275 5.35 18.42 -2.07
N PHE A 276 5.07 19.64 -2.46
CA PHE A 276 5.33 20.84 -1.65
C PHE A 276 4.57 20.84 -0.33
N GLU A 277 3.27 20.55 -0.34
CA GLU A 277 2.48 20.53 0.89
C GLU A 277 2.90 19.42 1.86
N ILE A 278 3.32 18.24 1.34
CA ILE A 278 3.87 17.17 2.14
C ILE A 278 5.23 17.57 2.71
N SER A 279 6.12 18.15 1.89
CA SER A 279 7.45 18.61 2.29
C SER A 279 7.36 19.68 3.37
N LYS A 280 6.44 20.62 3.25
CA LYS A 280 6.13 21.62 4.27
C LYS A 280 5.69 20.97 5.58
N LYS A 281 4.84 19.93 5.50
CA LYS A 281 4.38 19.19 6.69
C LYS A 281 5.50 18.40 7.36
N LEU A 282 6.46 17.92 6.60
CA LEU A 282 7.67 17.24 7.10
C LEU A 282 8.77 18.20 7.57
N ASN A 283 8.57 19.52 7.46
CA ASN A 283 9.56 20.55 7.74
C ASN A 283 10.87 20.35 6.95
N LEU A 284 10.76 19.95 5.68
CA LEU A 284 11.92 19.76 4.82
C LEU A 284 12.54 21.10 4.41
N ASN A 285 13.86 21.07 4.13
CA ASN A 285 14.59 22.25 3.68
C ASN A 285 14.08 22.70 2.30
N LYS A 286 13.57 23.94 2.22
CA LYS A 286 12.96 24.49 1.01
C LYS A 286 13.93 24.67 -0.17
N VAL A 287 15.22 24.83 0.11
CA VAL A 287 16.27 24.97 -0.92
C VAL A 287 16.50 23.69 -1.70
N LEU A 288 16.12 22.54 -1.13
CA LEU A 288 16.31 21.20 -1.71
C LEU A 288 15.00 20.58 -2.27
N ILE A 289 13.93 21.36 -2.33
CA ILE A 289 12.65 20.98 -2.92
C ILE A 289 12.52 21.62 -4.31
#